data_e3e6c424d1a9a53512de4716960f864e
#
_entry.id   e3e6c424d1a9a53512de4716960f864e
#
_cell.length_a   1.000
_cell.length_b   1.000
_cell.length_c   1.000
_cell.angle_alpha   90.00
_cell.angle_beta   90.00
_cell.angle_gamma   90.00
#
_symmetry.space_group_name_H-M   'P 1'
#
loop_
_entity.id
_entity.type
_entity.pdbx_description
1 polymer ?
#
loop_
_entity_poly.entity_id
_entity_poly.type
_entity_poly.pdbx_seq_one_letter_code
_entity_poly.pdbx_strand_id
1 'polypeptide(L)'
;MKPTKLEWEDVIHFEEVKGYGKSIWKNEDKYYLVSEEGTVASWLAVYDLPQELFSLLDSGERSLLEISWKIKHDSWPPTEEEKKA
;
A
#
# COMPACT_ATOMS: atom_id res chain seq x y z
N MET A 1 3.57 2.31 9.77
CA MET A 1 3.32 3.65 9.22
C MET A 1 1.87 4.06 9.46
N LYS A 2 1.66 5.30 9.77
CA LYS A 2 0.30 5.79 9.97
C LYS A 2 -0.32 6.20 8.64
N PRO A 3 -1.65 6.08 8.48
CA PRO A 3 -2.31 6.60 7.29
C PRO A 3 -2.09 8.10 7.13
N THR A 4 -2.13 8.57 5.90
CA THR A 4 -2.05 10.01 5.64
C THR A 4 -3.36 10.69 6.04
N LYS A 5 -3.39 12.01 5.98
CA LYS A 5 -4.61 12.77 6.19
C LYS A 5 -5.52 12.78 4.97
N LEU A 6 -5.05 12.22 3.85
CA LEU A 6 -5.84 12.13 2.63
C LEU A 6 -6.97 11.12 2.79
N GLU A 7 -8.09 11.43 2.16
CA GLU A 7 -9.26 10.55 2.12
C GLU A 7 -9.40 9.97 0.72
N TRP A 8 -10.22 8.93 0.59
CA TRP A 8 -10.49 8.33 -0.70
C TRP A 8 -11.01 9.34 -1.73
N GLU A 9 -11.81 10.29 -1.30
CA GLU A 9 -12.34 11.34 -2.17
C GLU A 9 -11.25 12.22 -2.77
N ASP A 10 -10.12 12.36 -2.09
CA ASP A 10 -8.97 13.08 -2.63
C ASP A 10 -8.24 12.22 -3.66
N VAL A 11 -8.09 10.93 -3.35
CA VAL A 11 -7.31 9.99 -4.17
C VAL A 11 -7.97 9.69 -5.49
N ILE A 12 -9.29 9.68 -5.57
CA ILE A 12 -9.99 9.39 -6.84
C ILE A 12 -9.67 10.39 -7.94
N HIS A 13 -9.14 11.55 -7.59
CA HIS A 13 -8.70 12.56 -8.56
C HIS A 13 -7.24 12.36 -8.98
N PHE A 14 -6.53 11.45 -8.35
CA PHE A 14 -5.16 11.14 -8.71
C PHE A 14 -5.14 10.14 -9.86
N GLU A 15 -3.95 9.84 -10.36
CA GLU A 15 -3.77 8.87 -11.43
C GLU A 15 -3.69 7.45 -10.85
N GLU A 16 -4.55 6.55 -11.31
CA GLU A 16 -4.48 5.16 -10.92
C GLU A 16 -3.30 4.48 -11.60
N VAL A 17 -2.47 3.79 -10.81
CA VAL A 17 -1.42 2.96 -11.37
C VAL A 17 -2.03 1.61 -11.71
N LYS A 18 -2.14 1.32 -13.00
CA LYS A 18 -2.82 0.11 -13.48
C LYS A 18 -2.05 -1.16 -13.11
N GLY A 19 -2.80 -2.25 -12.93
CA GLY A 19 -2.22 -3.55 -12.62
C GLY A 19 -2.26 -3.90 -11.14
N TYR A 20 -2.77 -3.01 -10.30
CA TYR A 20 -2.79 -3.21 -8.85
C TYR A 20 -4.19 -3.12 -8.24
N GLY A 21 -5.21 -3.33 -9.05
CA GLY A 21 -6.58 -3.40 -8.57
C GLY A 21 -7.06 -2.16 -7.83
N LYS A 22 -6.72 -0.98 -8.33
CA LYS A 22 -7.08 0.31 -7.74
C LYS A 22 -6.51 0.53 -6.34
N SER A 23 -5.45 -0.19 -5.98
CA SER A 23 -4.80 -0.02 -4.68
C SER A 23 -3.66 0.99 -4.71
N ILE A 24 -3.06 1.22 -5.87
CA ILE A 24 -1.91 2.10 -6.01
C ILE A 24 -2.30 3.32 -6.85
N TRP A 25 -1.98 4.49 -6.33
CA TRP A 25 -2.32 5.77 -6.97
C TRP A 25 -1.10 6.67 -6.98
N LYS A 26 -1.05 7.58 -7.93
CA LYS A 26 0.06 8.50 -8.12
C LYS A 26 -0.45 9.92 -8.22
N ASN A 27 0.21 10.84 -7.52
CA ASN A 27 -0.05 12.27 -7.63
C ASN A 27 1.29 12.99 -7.76
N GLU A 28 1.58 13.53 -8.94
CA GLU A 28 2.87 14.14 -9.28
C GLU A 28 3.99 13.11 -9.10
N ASP A 29 4.92 13.34 -8.19
CA ASP A 29 6.06 12.44 -7.94
C ASP A 29 5.81 11.49 -6.77
N LYS A 30 4.61 11.50 -6.21
CA LYS A 30 4.31 10.70 -5.01
C LYS A 30 3.36 9.57 -5.34
N TYR A 31 3.57 8.45 -4.65
CA TYR A 31 2.71 7.28 -4.75
C TYR A 31 1.94 7.08 -3.45
N TYR A 32 0.77 6.48 -3.55
CA TYR A 32 -0.10 6.22 -2.42
C TYR A 32 -0.66 4.82 -2.50
N LEU A 33 -0.80 4.18 -1.34
CA LEU A 33 -1.46 2.89 -1.20
C LEU A 33 -2.81 3.11 -0.53
N VAL A 34 -3.88 2.66 -1.18
CA VAL A 34 -5.23 2.67 -0.60
C VAL A 34 -5.53 1.27 -0.12
N SER A 35 -5.88 1.16 1.16
CA SER A 35 -6.17 -0.12 1.80
C SER A 35 -7.51 -0.07 2.50
N GLU A 36 -8.27 -1.16 2.41
CA GLU A 36 -9.51 -1.29 3.15
C GLU A 36 -9.20 -1.70 4.58
N GLU A 37 -9.70 -0.94 5.52
CA GLU A 37 -9.47 -1.14 6.95
C GLU A 37 -10.81 -1.30 7.67
N GLY A 38 -10.75 -1.76 8.91
CA GLY A 38 -11.92 -1.90 9.77
C GLY A 38 -12.47 -3.31 9.83
N THR A 39 -13.04 -3.67 10.99
CA THR A 39 -13.62 -4.99 11.21
C THR A 39 -15.14 -4.94 11.26
N VAL A 40 -15.72 -3.86 11.78
CA VAL A 40 -17.17 -3.69 11.91
C VAL A 40 -17.71 -2.81 10.77
N ALA A 41 -16.99 -1.73 10.46
CA ALA A 41 -17.34 -0.82 9.37
C ALA A 41 -16.09 -0.63 8.50
N SER A 42 -16.19 -0.98 7.22
CA SER A 42 -15.08 -0.82 6.30
C SER A 42 -14.88 0.65 5.92
N TRP A 43 -13.64 1.06 5.86
CA TRP A 43 -13.26 2.39 5.37
C TRP A 43 -11.95 2.29 4.62
N LEU A 44 -11.67 3.26 3.75
CA LEU A 44 -10.45 3.25 2.97
C LEU A 44 -9.41 4.16 3.60
N ALA A 45 -8.25 3.60 3.90
CA ALA A 45 -7.11 4.34 4.43
C ALA A 45 -6.11 4.59 3.31
N VAL A 46 -5.56 5.78 3.26
CA VAL A 46 -4.57 6.18 2.27
C VAL A 46 -3.22 6.30 2.95
N TYR A 47 -2.26 5.49 2.53
CA TYR A 47 -0.91 5.49 3.07
C TYR A 47 0.07 6.09 2.06
N ASP A 48 1.10 6.79 2.55
CA ASP A 48 2.22 7.16 1.71
C ASP A 48 2.95 5.90 1.26
N LEU A 49 3.24 5.82 -0.04
CA LEU A 49 4.02 4.72 -0.60
C LEU A 49 5.38 5.28 -1.05
N PRO A 50 6.45 5.07 -0.27
CA PRO A 50 7.76 5.54 -0.66
C PRO A 50 8.19 4.98 -2.02
N GLN A 51 8.94 5.77 -2.76
CA GLN A 51 9.39 5.36 -4.09
C GLN A 51 10.18 4.05 -4.06
N GLU A 52 10.93 3.82 -3.00
CA GLU A 52 11.68 2.57 -2.82
C GLU A 52 10.76 1.36 -2.81
N LEU A 53 9.65 1.45 -2.08
CA LEU A 53 8.67 0.39 -2.00
C LEU A 53 7.92 0.22 -3.32
N PHE A 54 7.60 1.33 -3.97
CA PHE A 54 6.97 1.27 -5.29
C PHE A 54 7.90 0.58 -6.30
N SER A 55 9.19 0.86 -6.26
CA SER A 55 10.17 0.21 -7.13
C SER A 55 10.21 -1.30 -6.94
N LEU A 56 10.15 -1.76 -5.70
CA LEU A 56 10.09 -3.20 -5.40
C LEU A 56 8.84 -3.84 -5.97
N LEU A 57 7.73 -3.15 -5.87
CA LEU A 57 6.46 -3.61 -6.41
C LEU A 57 6.49 -3.66 -7.93
N ASP A 58 7.00 -2.60 -8.57
CA ASP A 58 7.05 -2.49 -10.02
C ASP A 58 8.01 -3.50 -10.65
N SER A 59 9.13 -3.77 -9.99
CA SER A 59 10.12 -4.75 -10.47
C SER A 59 9.69 -6.20 -10.25
N GLY A 60 8.68 -6.43 -9.41
CA GLY A 60 8.21 -7.76 -9.08
C GLY A 60 8.99 -8.43 -7.95
N GLU A 61 9.90 -7.72 -7.29
CA GLU A 61 10.66 -8.28 -6.16
C GLU A 61 9.76 -8.54 -4.95
N ARG A 62 8.74 -7.70 -4.78
CA ARG A 62 7.78 -7.84 -3.68
C ARG A 62 6.36 -7.73 -4.23
N SER A 63 5.46 -8.50 -3.66
CA SER A 63 4.04 -8.46 -4.04
C SER A 63 3.32 -7.29 -3.37
N LEU A 64 2.13 -6.99 -3.86
CA LEU A 64 1.29 -5.96 -3.26
C LEU A 64 0.97 -6.26 -1.80
N LEU A 65 0.73 -7.54 -1.47
CA LEU A 65 0.47 -7.94 -0.07
C LEU A 65 1.67 -7.68 0.82
N GLU A 66 2.88 -7.96 0.34
CA GLU A 66 4.10 -7.71 1.09
C GLU A 66 4.33 -6.20 1.30
N ILE A 67 4.11 -5.41 0.28
CA ILE A 67 4.23 -3.95 0.36
C ILE A 67 3.21 -3.39 1.35
N SER A 68 1.95 -3.85 1.28
CA SER A 68 0.91 -3.44 2.22
C SER A 68 1.30 -3.78 3.66
N TRP A 69 1.82 -4.97 3.87
CA TRP A 69 2.28 -5.41 5.20
C TRP A 69 3.38 -4.49 5.71
N LYS A 70 4.38 -4.22 4.88
CA LYS A 70 5.51 -3.35 5.24
C LYS A 70 5.03 -1.96 5.67
N ILE A 71 4.09 -1.40 4.94
CA ILE A 71 3.55 -0.08 5.23
C ILE A 71 2.77 -0.07 6.56
N LYS A 72 1.97 -1.09 6.79
CA LYS A 72 1.13 -1.17 7.99
C LYS A 72 1.89 -1.52 9.26
N HIS A 73 2.92 -2.35 9.15
CA HIS A 73 3.62 -2.91 10.30
C HIS A 73 5.08 -2.48 10.44
N ASP A 74 5.59 -1.66 9.51
CA ASP A 74 6.99 -1.22 9.44
C ASP A 74 8.00 -2.38 9.41
N SER A 75 7.56 -3.55 8.94
CA SER A 75 8.41 -4.72 8.80
C SER A 75 7.88 -5.61 7.69
N TRP A 76 8.76 -6.43 7.11
CA TRP A 76 8.34 -7.38 6.10
C TRP A 76 7.57 -8.54 6.75
N PRO A 77 6.61 -9.16 6.03
CA PRO A 77 5.92 -10.32 6.57
C PRO A 77 6.89 -11.48 6.77
N PRO A 78 6.64 -12.34 7.78
CA PRO A 78 7.52 -13.47 8.04
C PRO A 78 7.49 -14.46 6.86
N THR A 79 8.64 -15.07 6.57
CA THR A 79 8.72 -16.12 5.57
C THR A 79 8.12 -17.41 6.13
N GLU A 80 7.89 -18.40 5.26
CA GLU A 80 7.39 -19.69 5.72
C GLU A 80 8.35 -20.38 6.70
N GLU A 81 9.65 -20.19 6.49
CA GLU A 81 10.67 -20.72 7.40
C GLU A 81 10.56 -20.08 8.79
N GLU A 82 10.34 -18.78 8.84
CA GLU A 82 10.14 -18.05 10.09
C GLU A 82 8.87 -18.47 10.81
N LYS A 83 7.82 -18.76 10.05
CA LYS A 83 6.55 -19.22 10.62
C LYS A 83 6.64 -20.60 11.25
N LYS A 84 7.55 -21.43 10.77
CA LYS A 84 7.75 -22.78 11.29
C LYS A 84 8.63 -22.81 12.54
N ALA A 85 9.33 -21.74 12.80
CA ALA A 85 10.26 -21.63 13.93
C ALA A 85 9.56 -21.31 15.28
#